data_5c2eb1b21ee08e5a61c5982553f83f30
#
_entry.id   5c2eb1b21ee08e5a61c5982553f83f30
#
_cell.length_a   1.000
_cell.length_b   1.000
_cell.length_c   1.000
_cell.angle_alpha   90.00
_cell.angle_beta   90.00
_cell.angle_gamma   90.00
#
_symmetry.space_group_name_H-M   'P 1'
#
loop_
_entity.id
_entity.type
_entity.pdbx_description
1 polymer ?
#
loop_
_entity_poly.entity_id
_entity_poly.type
_entity_poly.pdbx_seq_one_letter_code
_entity_poly.pdbx_strand_id
1 'polypeptide(L)'
;MNKSYTLVIAVLVAIVVISSVVVFDSGLFGNNSDELITYTADAYVQEANYLLDGYHNISGVNVEPAKGGGSYTDAREIAQNDPANIFISVALNSYDRSYLGPRYSGWAIAFAADSLVIAYSGLTDHNSSAVSIINQFSQANRTNSSALYRDAFMNLTSGKVKVGISDPNSDPAGFRAWISLEIAGYEFDSGNRSYFENRMSSNNGNVSATSAAELVSPLVDGDIQFLYIYKSAAIAKGLDYISLPPILDLGNGSLASFYGQFNYTLATGVISGSPIYLYISALANNTNVTSADGFVSYVVNNNSNLTKFGLVPLKTSLLFTSAAVPSWIQNQIQSGKLKIGGSVD
;
A
#
# COMPACT_ATOMS: atom_id res chain seq x y z
N MET A 1 -68.29 -14.54 -9.39
CA MET A 1 -67.05 -14.86 -8.63
C MET A 1 -67.51 -15.45 -7.28
N ASN A 2 -67.12 -16.68 -6.98
CA ASN A 2 -67.58 -17.39 -5.80
C ASN A 2 -66.96 -16.75 -4.54
N LYS A 3 -67.80 -16.47 -3.50
CA LYS A 3 -67.33 -15.84 -2.25
C LYS A 3 -66.10 -16.53 -1.61
N SER A 4 -65.96 -17.85 -1.85
CA SER A 4 -64.84 -18.65 -1.39
C SER A 4 -63.49 -18.23 -2.01
N TYR A 5 -63.45 -17.85 -3.29
CA TYR A 5 -62.22 -17.42 -3.95
C TYR A 5 -61.76 -16.03 -3.49
N THR A 6 -62.70 -15.16 -3.17
CA THR A 6 -62.39 -13.82 -2.64
C THR A 6 -61.74 -13.89 -1.26
N LEU A 7 -62.19 -14.84 -0.42
CA LEU A 7 -61.61 -15.06 0.91
C LEU A 7 -60.18 -15.64 0.83
N VAL A 8 -59.94 -16.60 -0.09
CA VAL A 8 -58.60 -17.21 -0.29
C VAL A 8 -57.58 -16.18 -0.83
N ILE A 9 -58.02 -15.33 -1.76
CA ILE A 9 -57.15 -14.27 -2.30
C ILE A 9 -56.83 -13.21 -1.22
N ALA A 10 -57.79 -12.86 -0.37
CA ALA A 10 -57.59 -11.92 0.73
C ALA A 10 -56.60 -12.46 1.79
N VAL A 11 -56.70 -13.75 2.11
CA VAL A 11 -55.78 -14.39 3.05
C VAL A 11 -54.39 -14.55 2.48
N LEU A 12 -54.23 -14.87 1.18
CA LEU A 12 -52.93 -14.92 0.51
C LEU A 12 -52.24 -13.54 0.42
N VAL A 13 -53.01 -12.51 0.12
CA VAL A 13 -52.46 -11.11 0.10
C VAL A 13 -52.09 -10.67 1.51
N ALA A 14 -52.87 -11.01 2.54
CA ALA A 14 -52.54 -10.71 3.93
C ALA A 14 -51.28 -11.44 4.40
N ILE A 15 -51.08 -12.71 4.01
CA ILE A 15 -49.85 -13.46 4.35
C ILE A 15 -48.65 -12.89 3.64
N VAL A 16 -48.72 -12.45 2.38
CA VAL A 16 -47.64 -11.82 1.65
C VAL A 16 -47.30 -10.45 2.23
N VAL A 17 -48.28 -9.66 2.65
CA VAL A 17 -48.04 -8.36 3.30
C VAL A 17 -47.47 -8.53 4.70
N ILE A 18 -47.93 -9.53 5.48
CA ILE A 18 -47.39 -9.82 6.82
C ILE A 18 -45.94 -10.38 6.70
N SER A 19 -45.69 -11.25 5.73
CA SER A 19 -44.31 -11.74 5.51
C SER A 19 -43.34 -10.64 5.01
N SER A 20 -43.82 -9.70 4.20
CA SER A 20 -43.01 -8.56 3.79
C SER A 20 -42.76 -7.55 4.93
N VAL A 21 -43.75 -7.33 5.81
CA VAL A 21 -43.57 -6.49 7.01
C VAL A 21 -42.69 -7.18 8.06
N VAL A 22 -42.78 -8.48 8.24
CA VAL A 22 -41.91 -9.23 9.17
C VAL A 22 -40.48 -9.34 8.64
N VAL A 23 -40.27 -9.35 7.31
CA VAL A 23 -38.96 -9.32 6.72
C VAL A 23 -38.33 -7.89 6.79
N PHE A 24 -39.14 -6.82 6.82
CA PHE A 24 -38.66 -5.46 7.02
C PHE A 24 -38.40 -5.10 8.49
N ASP A 25 -39.07 -5.80 9.45
CA ASP A 25 -38.86 -5.51 10.89
C ASP A 25 -37.94 -6.53 11.59
N SER A 26 -37.55 -7.59 10.89
CA SER A 26 -36.53 -8.51 11.38
C SER A 26 -35.14 -7.99 10.95
N GLY A 27 -34.59 -7.03 11.68
CA GLY A 27 -33.16 -6.75 11.89
C GLY A 27 -32.12 -7.07 10.78
N LEU A 28 -32.53 -7.10 9.47
CA LEU A 28 -31.62 -7.25 8.34
C LEU A 28 -30.83 -5.93 8.06
N PHE A 29 -31.21 -4.85 8.73
CA PHE A 29 -30.38 -3.67 8.95
C PHE A 29 -30.05 -3.62 10.45
N GLY A 30 -29.38 -4.65 10.96
CA GLY A 30 -28.62 -4.49 12.18
C GLY A 30 -27.69 -3.29 11.92
N ASN A 31 -27.78 -2.28 12.78
CA ASN A 31 -26.70 -1.29 12.89
C ASN A 31 -25.42 -2.08 13.11
N ASN A 32 -24.63 -2.32 12.05
CA ASN A 32 -23.27 -2.85 12.14
C ASN A 32 -22.35 -1.80 12.77
N SER A 33 -22.76 -1.28 13.94
CA SER A 33 -21.97 -0.30 14.69
C SER A 33 -20.70 -0.90 15.29
N ASP A 34 -20.53 -2.22 15.23
CA ASP A 34 -19.42 -2.94 15.88
C ASP A 34 -18.44 -3.58 14.88
N GLU A 35 -18.58 -3.34 13.59
CA GLU A 35 -17.71 -3.92 12.57
C GLU A 35 -16.49 -3.05 12.33
N LEU A 36 -15.29 -3.67 12.28
CA LEU A 36 -14.04 -2.98 12.05
C LEU A 36 -13.80 -2.81 10.54
N ILE A 37 -13.81 -1.58 10.08
CA ILE A 37 -13.61 -1.20 8.67
C ILE A 37 -12.19 -0.69 8.49
N THR A 38 -11.42 -1.33 7.59
CA THR A 38 -10.02 -1.02 7.33
C THR A 38 -9.82 -0.58 5.89
N TYR A 39 -9.20 0.58 5.70
CA TYR A 39 -8.65 1.03 4.42
C TYR A 39 -7.16 0.71 4.37
N THR A 40 -6.67 0.25 3.24
CA THR A 40 -5.26 -0.10 3.07
C THR A 40 -4.76 0.25 1.67
N ALA A 41 -3.49 0.63 1.56
CA ALA A 41 -2.86 0.71 0.25
C ALA A 41 -3.06 -0.62 -0.51
N ASP A 42 -3.46 -0.55 -1.78
CA ASP A 42 -3.91 -1.67 -2.61
C ASP A 42 -2.89 -2.83 -2.71
N ALA A 43 -1.60 -2.49 -2.64
CA ALA A 43 -0.50 -3.45 -2.59
C ALA A 43 -0.57 -4.40 -1.39
N TYR A 44 -1.28 -4.04 -0.31
CA TYR A 44 -1.25 -4.74 0.99
C TYR A 44 -2.61 -5.28 1.45
N VAL A 45 -3.57 -5.40 0.55
CA VAL A 45 -4.91 -5.94 0.87
C VAL A 45 -4.84 -7.37 1.42
N GLN A 46 -3.95 -8.20 0.87
CA GLN A 46 -3.79 -9.58 1.31
C GLN A 46 -3.22 -9.67 2.73
N GLU A 47 -2.22 -8.85 3.03
CA GLU A 47 -1.60 -8.75 4.36
C GLU A 47 -2.57 -8.18 5.39
N ALA A 48 -3.33 -7.14 5.03
CA ALA A 48 -4.34 -6.55 5.89
C ALA A 48 -5.44 -7.56 6.23
N ASN A 49 -5.97 -8.29 5.24
CA ASN A 49 -6.97 -9.34 5.48
C ASN A 49 -6.44 -10.45 6.37
N TYR A 50 -5.20 -10.89 6.15
CA TYR A 50 -4.58 -11.89 7.02
C TYR A 50 -4.49 -11.42 8.48
N LEU A 51 -4.15 -10.14 8.72
CA LEU A 51 -4.10 -9.57 10.06
C LEU A 51 -5.49 -9.41 10.66
N LEU A 52 -6.49 -9.00 9.88
CA LEU A 52 -7.89 -8.87 10.28
C LEU A 52 -8.48 -10.23 10.70
N ASP A 53 -8.28 -11.27 9.89
CA ASP A 53 -8.71 -12.64 10.20
C ASP A 53 -8.07 -13.15 11.50
N GLY A 54 -6.76 -12.90 11.66
CA GLY A 54 -6.05 -13.27 12.88
C GLY A 54 -6.59 -12.54 14.11
N TYR A 55 -6.91 -11.27 14.00
CA TYR A 55 -7.51 -10.49 15.07
C TYR A 55 -8.94 -10.95 15.39
N HIS A 56 -9.77 -11.17 14.38
CA HIS A 56 -11.11 -11.73 14.55
C HIS A 56 -11.09 -13.04 15.35
N ASN A 57 -10.19 -13.96 14.98
CA ASN A 57 -10.07 -15.29 15.60
C ASN A 57 -9.72 -15.24 17.10
N ILE A 58 -9.01 -14.21 17.56
CA ILE A 58 -8.63 -14.11 18.99
C ILE A 58 -9.53 -13.19 19.81
N SER A 59 -10.16 -12.19 19.17
CA SER A 59 -10.95 -11.16 19.85
C SER A 59 -12.46 -11.36 19.73
N GLY A 60 -12.92 -12.07 18.69
CA GLY A 60 -14.32 -12.18 18.31
C GLY A 60 -14.90 -10.90 17.68
N VAL A 61 -14.09 -9.86 17.46
CA VAL A 61 -14.52 -8.61 16.80
C VAL A 61 -14.86 -8.89 15.35
N ASN A 62 -16.02 -8.43 14.88
CA ASN A 62 -16.36 -8.52 13.47
C ASN A 62 -15.48 -7.60 12.63
N VAL A 63 -15.03 -8.08 11.49
CA VAL A 63 -14.14 -7.36 10.57
C VAL A 63 -14.69 -7.43 9.15
N GLU A 64 -14.65 -6.32 8.43
CA GLU A 64 -14.86 -6.32 6.98
C GLU A 64 -13.54 -6.63 6.25
N PRO A 65 -13.60 -7.21 5.03
CA PRO A 65 -12.44 -7.28 4.16
C PRO A 65 -11.85 -5.89 3.93
N ALA A 66 -10.53 -5.79 3.96
CA ALA A 66 -9.85 -4.51 3.78
C ALA A 66 -10.16 -3.90 2.40
N LYS A 67 -10.47 -2.61 2.38
CA LYS A 67 -10.68 -1.83 1.15
C LYS A 67 -9.34 -1.30 0.67
N GLY A 68 -8.96 -1.67 -0.56
CA GLY A 68 -7.69 -1.28 -1.17
C GLY A 68 -7.80 -0.08 -2.08
N GLY A 69 -6.82 0.83 -2.00
CA GLY A 69 -6.70 1.99 -2.88
C GLY A 69 -5.28 2.58 -2.84
N GLY A 70 -5.06 3.69 -3.57
CA GLY A 70 -3.83 4.45 -3.43
C GLY A 70 -3.80 5.19 -2.09
N SER A 71 -2.69 5.15 -1.36
CA SER A 71 -2.57 5.74 -0.01
C SER A 71 -3.10 7.16 0.12
N TYR A 72 -2.85 8.02 -0.87
CA TYR A 72 -3.34 9.41 -0.86
C TYR A 72 -4.82 9.52 -1.27
N THR A 73 -5.30 8.61 -2.10
CA THR A 73 -6.70 8.52 -2.49
C THR A 73 -7.54 8.07 -1.31
N ASP A 74 -7.14 6.98 -0.66
CA ASP A 74 -7.81 6.46 0.54
C ASP A 74 -7.88 7.51 1.66
N ALA A 75 -6.78 8.23 1.92
CA ALA A 75 -6.78 9.29 2.94
C ALA A 75 -7.81 10.39 2.63
N ARG A 76 -7.96 10.79 1.36
CA ARG A 76 -8.95 11.78 0.93
C ARG A 76 -10.39 11.26 1.03
N GLU A 77 -10.64 10.00 0.70
CA GLU A 77 -11.95 9.35 0.86
C GLU A 77 -12.34 9.26 2.33
N ILE A 78 -11.41 8.82 3.19
CA ILE A 78 -11.58 8.80 4.64
C ILE A 78 -11.93 10.19 5.18
N ALA A 79 -11.27 11.25 4.71
CA ALA A 79 -11.55 12.63 5.11
C ALA A 79 -12.95 13.11 4.70
N GLN A 80 -13.53 12.53 3.65
CA GLN A 80 -14.88 12.83 3.14
C GLN A 80 -15.99 12.03 3.84
N ASN A 81 -15.68 11.47 5.02
CA ASN A 81 -16.58 10.70 5.90
C ASN A 81 -16.88 9.27 5.47
N ASP A 82 -16.01 8.65 4.70
CA ASP A 82 -16.11 7.20 4.52
C ASP A 82 -15.91 6.48 5.87
N PRO A 83 -16.70 5.44 6.14
CA PRO A 83 -16.70 4.76 7.43
C PRO A 83 -15.45 3.90 7.57
N ALA A 84 -14.33 4.50 7.97
CA ALA A 84 -13.09 3.80 8.27
C ALA A 84 -12.77 3.87 9.76
N ASN A 85 -12.30 2.77 10.35
CA ASN A 85 -11.81 2.71 11.72
C ASN A 85 -10.28 2.70 11.75
N ILE A 86 -9.68 2.01 10.76
CA ILE A 86 -8.26 1.78 10.60
C ILE A 86 -7.80 2.27 9.24
N PHE A 87 -6.63 2.85 9.21
CA PHE A 87 -5.92 3.16 7.98
C PHE A 87 -4.53 2.50 7.99
N ILE A 88 -4.23 1.72 6.95
CA ILE A 88 -2.91 1.13 6.68
C ILE A 88 -2.37 1.76 5.41
N SER A 89 -1.25 2.45 5.49
CA SER A 89 -0.65 3.16 4.38
C SER A 89 0.84 2.88 4.27
N VAL A 90 1.41 3.14 3.11
CA VAL A 90 2.83 3.06 2.83
C VAL A 90 3.48 4.44 2.71
N ALA A 91 2.72 5.50 2.94
CA ALA A 91 3.18 6.89 2.93
C ALA A 91 2.86 7.58 4.26
N LEU A 92 3.89 7.98 5.01
CA LEU A 92 3.70 8.63 6.31
C LEU A 92 2.87 9.91 6.19
N ASN A 93 3.14 10.73 5.19
CA ASN A 93 2.42 11.99 4.98
C ASN A 93 0.94 11.83 4.56
N SER A 94 0.48 10.62 4.20
CA SER A 94 -0.96 10.38 4.01
C SER A 94 -1.73 10.44 5.34
N TYR A 95 -1.02 10.38 6.47
CA TYR A 95 -1.58 10.58 7.81
C TYR A 95 -1.63 12.03 8.25
N ASP A 96 -1.12 12.99 7.45
CA ASP A 96 -1.17 14.41 7.77
C ASP A 96 -2.61 14.92 7.92
N ARG A 97 -2.78 15.95 8.75
CA ARG A 97 -4.08 16.62 8.91
C ARG A 97 -4.65 17.16 7.60
N SER A 98 -3.80 17.56 6.67
CA SER A 98 -4.20 18.05 5.35
C SER A 98 -4.87 16.98 4.48
N TYR A 99 -4.54 15.70 4.69
CA TYR A 99 -5.16 14.58 3.99
C TYR A 99 -6.35 14.00 4.76
N LEU A 100 -6.18 13.73 6.08
CA LEU A 100 -7.19 13.04 6.88
C LEU A 100 -8.24 13.99 7.50
N GLY A 101 -8.01 15.31 7.49
CA GLY A 101 -8.98 16.28 8.01
C GLY A 101 -9.46 15.95 9.43
N PRO A 102 -10.79 15.78 9.63
CA PRO A 102 -11.34 15.46 10.96
C PRO A 102 -11.00 14.05 11.45
N ARG A 103 -10.52 13.16 10.57
CA ARG A 103 -10.15 11.78 10.89
C ARG A 103 -8.68 11.65 11.32
N TYR A 104 -7.94 12.75 11.36
CA TYR A 104 -6.54 12.81 11.80
C TYR A 104 -6.39 12.44 13.27
N SER A 105 -5.65 11.37 13.55
CA SER A 105 -5.39 10.88 14.92
C SER A 105 -4.15 11.51 15.54
N GLY A 106 -3.26 12.10 14.73
CA GLY A 106 -1.98 12.67 15.19
C GLY A 106 -0.88 11.66 15.43
N TRP A 107 -1.06 10.41 15.01
CA TRP A 107 -0.06 9.36 15.14
C TRP A 107 -0.20 8.26 14.07
N ALA A 108 0.90 7.59 13.76
CA ALA A 108 0.95 6.36 12.98
C ALA A 108 2.10 5.48 13.47
N ILE A 109 1.97 4.16 13.36
CA ILE A 109 2.99 3.19 13.75
C ILE A 109 3.49 2.45 12.52
N ALA A 110 4.80 2.57 12.22
CA ALA A 110 5.44 1.70 11.24
C ALA A 110 5.72 0.33 11.88
N PHE A 111 5.22 -0.74 11.26
CA PHE A 111 5.27 -2.10 11.81
C PHE A 111 6.03 -3.10 10.92
N ALA A 112 6.16 -2.82 9.63
CA ALA A 112 6.92 -3.63 8.67
C ALA A 112 7.59 -2.73 7.62
N ALA A 113 8.61 -3.26 6.95
CA ALA A 113 9.25 -2.64 5.79
C ALA A 113 9.01 -3.48 4.53
N ASP A 114 9.01 -2.83 3.38
CA ASP A 114 9.01 -3.45 2.06
C ASP A 114 10.16 -2.89 1.22
N SER A 115 10.32 -3.36 0.01
CA SER A 115 11.31 -2.86 -0.95
C SER A 115 10.69 -2.67 -2.34
N LEU A 116 11.25 -1.74 -3.10
CA LEU A 116 10.89 -1.51 -4.49
C LEU A 116 11.59 -2.55 -5.38
N VAL A 117 10.86 -3.09 -6.35
CA VAL A 117 11.38 -4.03 -7.35
C VAL A 117 10.88 -3.62 -8.75
N ILE A 118 11.49 -4.20 -9.78
CA ILE A 118 11.00 -4.10 -11.15
C ILE A 118 10.40 -5.45 -11.53
N ALA A 119 9.07 -5.56 -11.50
CA ALA A 119 8.36 -6.79 -11.86
C ALA A 119 8.27 -6.97 -13.37
N TYR A 120 8.14 -8.23 -13.80
CA TYR A 120 7.89 -8.63 -15.17
C TYR A 120 7.03 -9.89 -15.20
N SER A 121 6.46 -10.22 -16.38
CA SER A 121 5.62 -11.41 -16.57
C SER A 121 6.30 -12.43 -17.51
N GLY A 122 5.75 -13.63 -17.60
CA GLY A 122 6.22 -14.64 -18.54
C GLY A 122 6.19 -14.20 -20.01
N LEU A 123 5.33 -13.24 -20.39
CA LEU A 123 5.33 -12.69 -21.75
C LEU A 123 6.54 -11.78 -22.05
N THR A 124 7.22 -11.30 -21.02
CA THR A 124 8.45 -10.49 -21.15
C THR A 124 9.55 -11.28 -21.88
N ASP A 125 9.57 -12.61 -21.76
CA ASP A 125 10.52 -13.49 -22.44
C ASP A 125 10.39 -13.45 -23.98
N HIS A 126 9.27 -12.98 -24.50
CA HIS A 126 9.07 -12.80 -25.95
C HIS A 126 9.65 -11.49 -26.49
N ASN A 127 10.14 -10.61 -25.62
CA ASN A 127 10.79 -9.34 -25.97
C ASN A 127 12.30 -9.43 -25.74
N SER A 128 13.08 -9.53 -26.80
CA SER A 128 14.53 -9.68 -26.71
C SER A 128 15.25 -8.54 -25.98
N SER A 129 14.73 -7.32 -26.08
CA SER A 129 15.26 -6.16 -25.34
C SER A 129 15.01 -6.32 -23.84
N ALA A 130 13.82 -6.81 -23.45
CA ALA A 130 13.48 -7.05 -22.06
C ALA A 130 14.30 -8.19 -21.46
N VAL A 131 14.46 -9.31 -22.16
CA VAL A 131 15.34 -10.42 -21.75
C VAL A 131 16.79 -9.94 -21.55
N SER A 132 17.31 -9.10 -22.45
CA SER A 132 18.64 -8.52 -22.30
C SER A 132 18.76 -7.68 -21.03
N ILE A 133 17.74 -6.86 -20.68
CA ILE A 133 17.70 -6.04 -19.49
C ILE A 133 17.70 -6.91 -18.21
N ILE A 134 16.84 -7.95 -18.18
CA ILE A 134 16.78 -8.90 -17.05
C ILE A 134 18.16 -9.53 -16.81
N ASN A 135 18.81 -9.99 -17.88
CA ASN A 135 20.14 -10.60 -17.79
C ASN A 135 21.21 -9.62 -17.30
N GLN A 136 21.17 -8.36 -17.75
CA GLN A 136 22.10 -7.31 -17.31
C GLN A 136 21.93 -7.01 -15.81
N PHE A 137 20.71 -6.81 -15.32
CA PHE A 137 20.47 -6.66 -13.88
C PHE A 137 20.89 -7.89 -13.09
N SER A 138 20.58 -9.09 -13.56
CA SER A 138 21.00 -10.33 -12.93
C SER A 138 22.54 -10.42 -12.80
N GLN A 139 23.25 -10.04 -13.84
CA GLN A 139 24.73 -10.01 -13.83
C GLN A 139 25.24 -8.91 -12.92
N ALA A 140 24.66 -7.70 -12.97
CA ALA A 140 25.02 -6.59 -12.11
C ALA A 140 24.84 -6.95 -10.61
N ASN A 141 23.72 -7.58 -10.26
CA ASN A 141 23.43 -8.06 -8.91
C ASN A 141 24.47 -9.10 -8.43
N ARG A 142 24.87 -10.04 -9.30
CA ARG A 142 25.88 -11.07 -8.93
C ARG A 142 27.28 -10.50 -8.73
N THR A 143 27.65 -9.48 -9.50
CA THR A 143 29.01 -8.92 -9.52
C THR A 143 29.14 -7.63 -8.74
N ASN A 144 28.04 -7.03 -8.30
CA ASN A 144 27.94 -5.69 -7.71
C ASN A 144 28.64 -4.62 -8.59
N SER A 145 28.49 -4.71 -9.91
CA SER A 145 29.18 -3.86 -10.86
C SER A 145 28.39 -2.62 -11.22
N SER A 146 28.87 -1.43 -10.84
CA SER A 146 28.26 -0.15 -11.20
C SER A 146 28.13 0.05 -12.70
N ALA A 147 29.09 -0.41 -13.49
CA ALA A 147 29.06 -0.32 -14.95
C ALA A 147 27.89 -1.15 -15.54
N LEU A 148 27.69 -2.37 -15.03
CA LEU A 148 26.57 -3.23 -15.50
C LEU A 148 25.22 -2.67 -15.05
N TYR A 149 25.10 -2.09 -13.87
CA TYR A 149 23.87 -1.38 -13.45
C TYR A 149 23.60 -0.20 -14.38
N ARG A 150 24.64 0.62 -14.68
CA ARG A 150 24.50 1.72 -15.64
C ARG A 150 23.96 1.25 -16.98
N ASP A 151 24.55 0.20 -17.56
CA ASP A 151 24.11 -0.35 -18.84
C ASP A 151 22.67 -0.89 -18.79
N ALA A 152 22.29 -1.57 -17.70
CA ALA A 152 20.93 -2.05 -17.48
C ALA A 152 19.93 -0.90 -17.42
N PHE A 153 20.19 0.17 -16.65
CA PHE A 153 19.34 1.35 -16.59
C PHE A 153 19.31 2.12 -17.92
N MET A 154 20.43 2.19 -18.65
CA MET A 154 20.49 2.77 -20.00
C MET A 154 19.50 2.07 -20.96
N ASN A 155 19.44 0.74 -20.89
CA ASN A 155 18.55 -0.03 -21.74
C ASN A 155 17.08 0.03 -21.25
N LEU A 156 16.85 -0.02 -19.93
CA LEU A 156 15.53 0.11 -19.32
C LEU A 156 14.85 1.45 -19.70
N THR A 157 15.62 2.53 -19.73
CA THR A 157 15.14 3.90 -20.02
C THR A 157 15.25 4.29 -21.49
N SER A 158 15.53 3.33 -22.38
CA SER A 158 15.79 3.61 -23.82
C SER A 158 14.53 3.85 -24.66
N GLY A 159 13.35 3.54 -24.12
CA GLY A 159 12.07 3.52 -24.87
C GLY A 159 11.85 2.26 -25.72
N LYS A 160 12.83 1.32 -25.78
CA LYS A 160 12.69 0.02 -26.48
C LYS A 160 11.77 -0.93 -25.72
N VAL A 161 11.56 -0.70 -24.46
CA VAL A 161 10.62 -1.39 -23.56
C VAL A 161 9.71 -0.36 -22.92
N LYS A 162 8.51 -0.78 -22.50
CA LYS A 162 7.60 0.05 -21.71
C LYS A 162 7.67 -0.35 -20.25
N VAL A 163 7.74 0.65 -19.38
CA VAL A 163 7.86 0.50 -17.94
C VAL A 163 6.66 1.15 -17.28
N GLY A 164 5.91 0.38 -16.51
CA GLY A 164 4.82 0.87 -15.69
C GLY A 164 5.37 1.64 -14.48
N ILE A 165 4.90 2.87 -14.30
CA ILE A 165 5.15 3.70 -13.13
C ILE A 165 3.83 4.38 -12.78
N SER A 166 3.28 4.09 -11.60
CA SER A 166 2.01 4.67 -11.16
C SER A 166 2.10 6.20 -11.01
N ASP A 167 0.94 6.87 -10.99
CA ASP A 167 0.89 8.33 -10.77
C ASP A 167 1.39 8.68 -9.37
N PRO A 168 2.47 9.45 -9.25
CA PRO A 168 3.06 9.83 -7.95
C PRO A 168 2.10 10.59 -7.02
N ASN A 169 1.09 11.28 -7.58
CA ASN A 169 0.12 12.05 -6.79
C ASN A 169 -1.00 11.21 -6.17
N SER A 170 -1.16 9.98 -6.63
CA SER A 170 -2.16 9.04 -6.11
C SER A 170 -1.54 7.85 -5.40
N ASP A 171 -0.40 7.35 -5.90
CA ASP A 171 0.25 6.14 -5.41
C ASP A 171 1.74 6.38 -5.08
N PRO A 172 2.16 6.11 -3.83
CA PRO A 172 3.55 6.24 -3.40
C PRO A 172 4.56 5.40 -4.18
N ALA A 173 4.16 4.28 -4.80
CA ALA A 173 5.06 3.49 -5.64
C ALA A 173 5.59 4.32 -6.82
N GLY A 174 4.78 5.24 -7.35
CA GLY A 174 5.15 6.11 -8.45
C GLY A 174 6.30 7.05 -8.10
N PHE A 175 6.17 7.89 -7.06
CA PHE A 175 7.28 8.79 -6.71
C PHE A 175 8.54 8.04 -6.26
N ARG A 176 8.40 6.87 -5.65
CA ARG A 176 9.54 6.03 -5.25
C ARG A 176 10.27 5.44 -6.45
N ALA A 177 9.56 5.10 -7.51
CA ALA A 177 10.18 4.69 -8.77
C ALA A 177 11.03 5.83 -9.37
N TRP A 178 10.52 7.05 -9.38
CA TRP A 178 11.28 8.22 -9.83
C TRP A 178 12.48 8.52 -8.94
N ILE A 179 12.33 8.49 -7.61
CA ILE A 179 13.46 8.63 -6.67
C ILE A 179 14.50 7.52 -6.88
N SER A 180 14.08 6.27 -7.14
CA SER A 180 15.00 5.18 -7.46
C SER A 180 15.79 5.44 -8.75
N LEU A 181 15.17 6.02 -9.78
CA LEU A 181 15.85 6.43 -11.01
C LEU A 181 16.81 7.62 -10.75
N GLU A 182 16.45 8.57 -9.88
CA GLU A 182 17.31 9.67 -9.45
C GLU A 182 18.55 9.13 -8.72
N ILE A 183 18.36 8.21 -7.77
CA ILE A 183 19.47 7.55 -7.06
C ILE A 183 20.35 6.77 -8.06
N ALA A 184 19.76 6.05 -9.01
CA ALA A 184 20.51 5.32 -10.03
C ALA A 184 21.40 6.25 -10.86
N GLY A 185 20.90 7.43 -11.24
CA GLY A 185 21.68 8.46 -11.92
C GLY A 185 22.85 8.97 -11.07
N TYR A 186 22.59 9.21 -9.80
CA TYR A 186 23.63 9.62 -8.85
C TYR A 186 24.73 8.56 -8.69
N GLU A 187 24.34 7.29 -8.48
CA GLU A 187 25.28 6.19 -8.20
C GLU A 187 25.99 5.66 -9.44
N PHE A 188 25.31 5.61 -10.60
CA PHE A 188 25.82 4.90 -11.77
C PHE A 188 26.15 5.82 -12.96
N ASP A 189 25.79 7.11 -12.91
CA ASP A 189 26.10 8.07 -13.97
C ASP A 189 26.85 9.31 -13.43
N SER A 190 27.90 9.08 -12.63
CA SER A 190 28.82 10.11 -12.14
C SER A 190 28.15 11.27 -11.40
N GLY A 191 27.12 11.00 -10.59
CA GLY A 191 26.40 11.99 -9.81
C GLY A 191 25.30 12.73 -10.57
N ASN A 192 24.99 12.33 -11.80
CA ASN A 192 23.96 12.97 -12.61
C ASN A 192 22.56 12.44 -12.25
N ARG A 193 21.96 13.01 -11.20
CA ARG A 193 20.67 12.57 -10.63
C ARG A 193 19.56 12.45 -11.66
N SER A 194 19.41 13.41 -12.55
CA SER A 194 18.30 13.46 -13.51
C SER A 194 18.50 12.61 -14.76
N TYR A 195 19.63 11.89 -14.87
CA TYR A 195 20.01 11.23 -16.13
C TYR A 195 18.98 10.17 -16.59
N PHE A 196 18.65 9.21 -15.73
CA PHE A 196 17.73 8.13 -16.09
C PHE A 196 16.27 8.59 -16.10
N GLU A 197 15.88 9.52 -15.24
CA GLU A 197 14.55 10.14 -15.28
C GLU A 197 14.29 10.86 -16.60
N ASN A 198 15.23 11.72 -17.01
CA ASN A 198 15.13 12.44 -18.29
C ASN A 198 15.11 11.50 -19.48
N ARG A 199 15.89 10.42 -19.44
CA ARG A 199 15.87 9.40 -20.51
C ARG A 199 14.54 8.67 -20.57
N MET A 200 13.99 8.25 -19.42
CA MET A 200 12.69 7.58 -19.33
C MET A 200 11.60 8.46 -19.96
N SER A 201 11.54 9.73 -19.55
CA SER A 201 10.54 10.68 -20.05
C SER A 201 10.74 11.04 -21.51
N SER A 202 11.97 11.39 -21.92
CA SER A 202 12.29 11.83 -23.31
C SER A 202 12.08 10.72 -24.34
N ASN A 203 12.26 9.47 -23.95
CA ASN A 203 12.09 8.31 -24.83
C ASN A 203 10.65 7.73 -24.75
N ASN A 204 9.71 8.38 -24.06
CA ASN A 204 8.36 7.86 -23.80
C ASN A 204 8.39 6.42 -23.28
N GLY A 205 9.32 6.11 -22.40
CA GLY A 205 9.54 4.77 -21.85
C GLY A 205 8.52 4.36 -20.79
N ASN A 206 7.88 5.31 -20.11
CA ASN A 206 6.92 5.03 -19.05
C ASN A 206 5.47 4.98 -19.53
N VAL A 207 4.68 4.14 -18.87
CA VAL A 207 3.21 4.06 -18.93
C VAL A 207 2.70 4.28 -17.51
N SER A 208 1.68 5.09 -17.33
CA SER A 208 1.16 5.43 -16.01
C SER A 208 -0.31 5.09 -15.85
N ALA A 209 -0.70 4.74 -14.62
CA ALA A 209 -2.08 4.56 -14.17
C ALA A 209 -2.19 5.10 -12.74
N THR A 210 -3.40 5.14 -12.18
CA THR A 210 -3.67 5.71 -10.85
C THR A 210 -2.94 4.93 -9.74
N SER A 211 -2.78 3.61 -9.91
CA SER A 211 -2.01 2.77 -8.99
C SER A 211 -1.14 1.74 -9.73
N ALA A 212 -0.15 1.17 -9.03
CA ALA A 212 0.65 0.09 -9.55
C ALA A 212 -0.18 -1.19 -9.78
N ALA A 213 -1.25 -1.40 -9.01
CA ALA A 213 -2.13 -2.54 -9.17
C ALA A 213 -2.87 -2.52 -10.52
N GLU A 214 -3.26 -1.34 -11.01
CA GLU A 214 -3.90 -1.18 -12.33
C GLU A 214 -2.94 -1.50 -13.51
N LEU A 215 -1.63 -1.39 -13.28
CA LEU A 215 -0.60 -1.70 -14.28
C LEU A 215 -0.24 -3.21 -14.35
N VAL A 216 -0.78 -4.02 -13.43
CA VAL A 216 -0.54 -5.48 -13.42
C VAL A 216 -1.17 -6.14 -14.66
N SER A 217 -2.41 -5.78 -15.03
CA SER A 217 -3.04 -6.33 -16.24
C SER A 217 -2.25 -6.00 -17.51
N PRO A 218 -1.90 -4.73 -17.81
CA PRO A 218 -1.02 -4.40 -18.92
C PRO A 218 0.33 -5.15 -18.92
N LEU A 219 0.89 -5.45 -17.74
CA LEU A 219 2.13 -6.23 -17.63
C LEU A 219 1.90 -7.69 -18.01
N VAL A 220 0.83 -8.31 -17.53
CA VAL A 220 0.49 -9.71 -17.80
C VAL A 220 0.06 -9.90 -19.26
N ASP A 221 -0.60 -8.90 -19.84
CA ASP A 221 -1.04 -8.88 -21.24
C ASP A 221 0.11 -8.54 -22.23
N GLY A 222 1.27 -8.10 -21.72
CA GLY A 222 2.47 -7.78 -22.50
C GLY A 222 2.48 -6.38 -23.13
N ASP A 223 1.53 -5.52 -22.80
CA ASP A 223 1.45 -4.12 -23.24
C ASP A 223 2.61 -3.29 -22.67
N ILE A 224 3.05 -3.63 -21.46
CA ILE A 224 4.27 -3.16 -20.83
C ILE A 224 5.17 -4.36 -20.49
N GLN A 225 6.48 -4.16 -20.45
CA GLN A 225 7.44 -5.23 -20.18
C GLN A 225 7.90 -5.25 -18.72
N PHE A 226 7.87 -4.10 -18.08
CA PHE A 226 8.33 -3.94 -16.70
C PHE A 226 7.35 -3.07 -15.92
N LEU A 227 7.34 -3.26 -14.59
CA LEU A 227 6.52 -2.49 -13.66
C LEU A 227 7.30 -2.22 -12.38
N TYR A 228 7.46 -0.95 -12.01
CA TYR A 228 7.90 -0.60 -10.66
C TYR A 228 6.77 -0.87 -9.67
N ILE A 229 7.01 -1.76 -8.73
CA ILE A 229 6.03 -2.21 -7.73
C ILE A 229 6.75 -2.63 -6.44
N TYR A 230 6.03 -2.74 -5.34
CA TYR A 230 6.59 -3.30 -4.11
C TYR A 230 6.80 -4.81 -4.22
N LYS A 231 7.83 -5.31 -3.56
CA LYS A 231 8.19 -6.73 -3.60
C LYS A 231 7.07 -7.62 -3.07
N SER A 232 6.41 -7.24 -1.97
CA SER A 232 5.28 -8.00 -1.44
C SER A 232 4.13 -8.10 -2.45
N ALA A 233 3.81 -6.99 -3.14
CA ALA A 233 2.77 -6.97 -4.16
C ALA A 233 3.15 -7.82 -5.38
N ALA A 234 4.41 -7.80 -5.83
CA ALA A 234 4.88 -8.69 -6.90
C ALA A 234 4.71 -10.16 -6.53
N ILE A 235 5.07 -10.54 -5.29
CA ILE A 235 4.88 -11.90 -4.75
C ILE A 235 3.39 -12.25 -4.70
N ALA A 236 2.54 -11.38 -4.16
CA ALA A 236 1.11 -11.61 -4.05
C ALA A 236 0.41 -11.79 -5.42
N LYS A 237 0.93 -11.14 -6.46
CA LYS A 237 0.43 -11.25 -7.85
C LYS A 237 1.09 -12.39 -8.65
N GLY A 238 2.03 -13.13 -8.06
CA GLY A 238 2.75 -14.22 -8.73
C GLY A 238 3.64 -13.73 -9.89
N LEU A 239 4.14 -12.49 -9.79
CA LEU A 239 5.01 -11.90 -10.80
C LEU A 239 6.48 -12.25 -10.50
N ASP A 240 7.25 -12.45 -11.56
CA ASP A 240 8.71 -12.44 -11.46
C ASP A 240 9.21 -11.00 -11.28
N TYR A 241 10.40 -10.84 -10.68
CA TYR A 241 10.94 -9.51 -10.46
C TYR A 241 12.47 -9.45 -10.45
N ILE A 242 12.98 -8.31 -10.86
CA ILE A 242 14.36 -7.88 -10.68
C ILE A 242 14.47 -7.23 -9.31
N SER A 243 15.29 -7.79 -8.41
CA SER A 243 15.66 -7.11 -7.17
C SER A 243 16.60 -5.95 -7.48
N LEU A 244 16.29 -4.78 -6.94
CA LEU A 244 17.19 -3.64 -6.96
C LEU A 244 18.22 -3.76 -5.83
N PRO A 245 19.43 -3.19 -5.97
CA PRO A 245 20.37 -3.13 -4.85
C PRO A 245 19.80 -2.28 -3.69
N PRO A 246 20.18 -2.58 -2.43
CA PRO A 246 19.61 -1.92 -1.24
C PRO A 246 19.67 -0.38 -1.25
N ILE A 247 20.58 0.21 -2.03
CA ILE A 247 20.68 1.66 -2.18
C ILE A 247 19.56 2.25 -3.05
N LEU A 248 18.92 1.44 -3.90
CA LEU A 248 17.88 1.84 -4.84
C LEU A 248 16.48 1.35 -4.44
N ASP A 249 16.41 0.26 -3.66
CA ASP A 249 15.14 -0.44 -3.36
C ASP A 249 14.31 0.26 -2.28
N LEU A 250 14.88 1.28 -1.63
CA LEU A 250 14.26 2.02 -0.52
C LEU A 250 13.78 1.13 0.64
N GLY A 251 14.28 -0.12 0.76
CA GLY A 251 13.86 -1.07 1.80
C GLY A 251 14.70 -1.00 3.07
N ASN A 252 15.84 -0.31 3.06
CA ASN A 252 16.80 -0.33 4.16
C ASN A 252 16.70 0.89 5.08
N GLY A 253 16.14 0.70 6.29
CA GLY A 253 16.02 1.77 7.28
C GLY A 253 17.33 2.43 7.70
N SER A 254 18.49 1.74 7.58
CA SER A 254 19.80 2.33 7.88
C SER A 254 20.26 3.36 6.83
N LEU A 255 19.65 3.36 5.65
CA LEU A 255 19.91 4.30 4.56
C LEU A 255 18.93 5.48 4.54
N ALA A 256 18.10 5.67 5.56
CA ALA A 256 17.11 6.75 5.61
C ALA A 256 17.70 8.13 5.32
N SER A 257 18.85 8.45 5.94
CA SER A 257 19.53 9.74 5.70
C SER A 257 20.10 9.88 4.29
N PHE A 258 20.45 8.77 3.65
CA PHE A 258 20.88 8.76 2.25
C PHE A 258 19.67 8.99 1.33
N TYR A 259 18.61 8.22 1.49
CA TYR A 259 17.40 8.38 0.69
C TYR A 259 16.82 9.79 0.79
N GLY A 260 16.86 10.40 1.98
CA GLY A 260 16.36 11.76 2.24
C GLY A 260 17.09 12.88 1.47
N GLN A 261 18.18 12.59 0.76
CA GLN A 261 18.86 13.53 -0.12
C GLN A 261 18.22 13.65 -1.50
N PHE A 262 17.30 12.76 -1.85
CA PHE A 262 16.63 12.66 -3.13
C PHE A 262 15.17 13.05 -2.94
N ASN A 263 14.59 13.78 -3.90
CA ASN A 263 13.28 14.38 -3.71
C ASN A 263 12.45 14.29 -4.99
N TYR A 264 11.12 14.18 -4.80
CA TYR A 264 10.16 14.27 -5.88
C TYR A 264 9.13 15.37 -5.58
N THR A 265 8.69 16.10 -6.62
CA THR A 265 7.70 17.17 -6.47
C THR A 265 6.31 16.63 -6.81
N LEU A 266 5.47 16.49 -5.78
CA LEU A 266 4.04 16.21 -5.91
C LEU A 266 3.25 17.51 -6.12
N ALA A 267 2.00 17.40 -6.51
CA ALA A 267 1.07 18.55 -6.58
C ALA A 267 0.87 19.24 -5.21
N THR A 268 1.06 18.50 -4.11
CA THR A 268 0.91 18.97 -2.72
C THR A 268 2.21 19.50 -2.10
N GLY A 269 3.34 19.35 -2.77
CA GLY A 269 4.66 19.79 -2.27
C GLY A 269 5.77 18.80 -2.55
N VAL A 270 6.96 19.08 -2.03
CA VAL A 270 8.15 18.23 -2.21
C VAL A 270 8.12 17.10 -1.18
N ILE A 271 8.33 15.87 -1.64
CA ILE A 271 8.52 14.69 -0.81
C ILE A 271 9.96 14.19 -0.93
N SER A 272 10.58 13.87 0.20
CA SER A 272 11.92 13.28 0.24
C SER A 272 11.85 11.76 0.23
N GLY A 273 12.87 11.12 -0.34
CA GLY A 273 13.07 9.69 -0.28
C GLY A 273 13.17 9.19 1.16
N SER A 274 12.58 8.05 1.42
CA SER A 274 12.56 7.43 2.75
C SER A 274 12.43 5.92 2.63
N PRO A 275 12.78 5.16 3.69
CA PRO A 275 12.50 3.73 3.71
C PRO A 275 11.01 3.44 3.53
N ILE A 276 10.72 2.37 2.81
CA ILE A 276 9.34 1.91 2.59
C ILE A 276 8.86 1.21 3.85
N TYR A 277 8.05 1.90 4.65
CA TYR A 277 7.41 1.31 5.81
C TYR A 277 5.90 1.19 5.60
N LEU A 278 5.33 0.12 6.13
CA LEU A 278 3.89 0.01 6.32
C LEU A 278 3.54 0.65 7.65
N TYR A 279 2.66 1.62 7.58
CA TYR A 279 2.13 2.36 8.72
C TYR A 279 0.71 1.94 9.01
N ILE A 280 0.31 2.01 10.27
CA ILE A 280 -1.06 1.78 10.73
C ILE A 280 -1.45 2.81 11.78
N SER A 281 -2.70 3.27 11.72
CA SER A 281 -3.31 4.09 12.77
C SER A 281 -4.79 3.74 12.93
N ALA A 282 -5.29 3.80 14.18
CA ALA A 282 -6.70 3.99 14.43
C ALA A 282 -7.05 5.46 14.18
N LEU A 283 -8.14 5.69 13.45
CA LEU A 283 -8.55 7.02 13.02
C LEU A 283 -9.27 7.79 14.13
N ALA A 284 -9.16 9.11 14.13
CA ALA A 284 -9.96 9.95 15.02
C ALA A 284 -11.47 9.89 14.68
N ASN A 285 -12.32 10.32 15.61
CA ASN A 285 -13.78 10.28 15.47
C ASN A 285 -14.30 8.89 15.07
N ASN A 286 -13.69 7.86 15.63
CA ASN A 286 -13.99 6.46 15.39
C ASN A 286 -15.09 5.99 16.36
N THR A 287 -16.11 5.33 15.85
CA THR A 287 -17.19 4.75 16.68
C THR A 287 -16.73 3.50 17.43
N ASN A 288 -15.70 2.80 16.94
CA ASN A 288 -15.19 1.53 17.46
C ASN A 288 -13.77 1.66 18.02
N VAL A 289 -13.51 2.68 18.85
CA VAL A 289 -12.17 3.01 19.35
C VAL A 289 -11.46 1.81 20.00
N THR A 290 -12.15 1.08 20.88
CA THR A 290 -11.55 -0.08 21.58
C THR A 290 -11.12 -1.18 20.64
N SER A 291 -11.96 -1.53 19.65
CA SER A 291 -11.64 -2.57 18.66
C SER A 291 -10.53 -2.11 17.72
N ALA A 292 -10.54 -0.84 17.32
CA ALA A 292 -9.51 -0.25 16.47
C ALA A 292 -8.14 -0.21 17.16
N ASP A 293 -8.07 0.28 18.39
CA ASP A 293 -6.85 0.27 19.20
C ASP A 293 -6.35 -1.16 19.48
N GLY A 294 -7.28 -2.08 19.75
CA GLY A 294 -6.99 -3.50 19.91
C GLY A 294 -6.36 -4.12 18.66
N PHE A 295 -6.90 -3.80 17.48
CA PHE A 295 -6.34 -4.28 16.21
C PHE A 295 -4.95 -3.71 15.94
N VAL A 296 -4.73 -2.40 16.13
CA VAL A 296 -3.40 -1.81 15.96
C VAL A 296 -2.39 -2.46 16.92
N SER A 297 -2.78 -2.66 18.20
CA SER A 297 -1.94 -3.35 19.18
C SER A 297 -1.66 -4.81 18.75
N TYR A 298 -2.65 -5.51 18.20
CA TYR A 298 -2.48 -6.86 17.66
C TYR A 298 -1.45 -6.87 16.51
N VAL A 299 -1.56 -5.96 15.55
CA VAL A 299 -0.63 -5.85 14.41
C VAL A 299 0.80 -5.65 14.90
N VAL A 300 1.04 -4.72 15.81
CA VAL A 300 2.38 -4.45 16.38
C VAL A 300 2.98 -5.68 17.06
N ASN A 301 2.15 -6.50 17.73
CA ASN A 301 2.61 -7.68 18.45
C ASN A 301 2.75 -8.93 17.58
N ASN A 302 2.14 -8.97 16.37
CA ASN A 302 2.08 -10.15 15.50
C ASN A 302 2.67 -9.91 14.09
N ASN A 303 3.39 -8.81 13.88
CA ASN A 303 3.96 -8.43 12.59
C ASN A 303 4.96 -9.47 12.04
N SER A 304 5.59 -10.31 12.91
CA SER A 304 6.51 -11.37 12.49
C SER A 304 5.91 -12.35 11.47
N ASN A 305 4.58 -12.51 11.47
CA ASN A 305 3.87 -13.39 10.54
C ASN A 305 3.84 -12.84 9.10
N LEU A 306 4.21 -11.57 8.90
CA LEU A 306 4.21 -10.91 7.59
C LEU A 306 5.39 -11.31 6.70
N THR A 307 6.40 -12.01 7.24
CA THR A 307 7.53 -12.53 6.44
C THR A 307 7.10 -13.44 5.29
N LYS A 308 5.97 -14.15 5.44
CA LYS A 308 5.42 -15.01 4.38
C LYS A 308 4.93 -14.25 3.14
N PHE A 309 4.70 -12.95 3.28
CA PHE A 309 4.33 -12.07 2.19
C PHE A 309 5.54 -11.32 1.58
N GLY A 310 6.76 -11.64 2.02
CA GLY A 310 7.97 -10.98 1.55
C GLY A 310 8.28 -9.67 2.28
N LEU A 311 7.48 -9.28 3.26
CA LEU A 311 7.73 -8.13 4.12
C LEU A 311 8.82 -8.40 5.15
N VAL A 312 9.46 -7.33 5.62
CA VAL A 312 10.44 -7.36 6.71
C VAL A 312 9.82 -6.76 7.97
N PRO A 313 9.35 -7.58 8.93
CA PRO A 313 8.79 -7.09 10.19
C PRO A 313 9.80 -6.26 10.96
N LEU A 314 9.37 -5.13 11.52
CA LEU A 314 10.21 -4.33 12.40
C LEU A 314 10.25 -4.98 13.79
N LYS A 315 11.45 -5.36 14.26
CA LYS A 315 11.65 -5.93 15.62
C LYS A 315 11.19 -4.98 16.73
N THR A 316 11.40 -3.69 16.53
CA THR A 316 10.85 -2.59 17.33
C THR A 316 10.14 -1.68 16.36
N SER A 317 8.82 -1.59 16.48
CA SER A 317 8.01 -0.73 15.64
C SER A 317 8.29 0.75 15.91
N LEU A 318 8.05 1.63 14.92
CA LEU A 318 8.36 3.04 15.01
C LEU A 318 7.08 3.85 15.15
N LEU A 319 6.97 4.63 16.21
CA LEU A 319 5.89 5.59 16.40
C LEU A 319 6.26 6.94 15.80
N PHE A 320 5.43 7.42 14.91
CA PHE A 320 5.44 8.79 14.41
C PHE A 320 4.27 9.53 15.02
N THR A 321 4.51 10.69 15.66
CA THR A 321 3.44 11.40 16.37
C THR A 321 3.69 12.89 16.46
N SER A 322 2.61 13.67 16.33
CA SER A 322 2.54 15.13 16.54
C SER A 322 1.50 15.49 17.61
N ALA A 323 0.92 14.49 18.30
CA ALA A 323 -0.10 14.67 19.33
C ALA A 323 0.07 13.68 20.48
N ALA A 324 -0.74 13.85 21.52
CA ALA A 324 -0.84 12.88 22.60
C ALA A 324 -1.38 11.54 22.06
N VAL A 325 -0.76 10.45 22.49
CA VAL A 325 -1.13 9.09 22.07
C VAL A 325 -1.91 8.36 23.17
N PRO A 326 -2.75 7.37 22.82
CA PRO A 326 -3.44 6.50 23.76
C PRO A 326 -2.49 5.87 24.79
N SER A 327 -3.00 5.57 25.99
CA SER A 327 -2.19 4.98 27.08
C SER A 327 -1.56 3.63 26.70
N TRP A 328 -2.22 2.82 25.89
CA TRP A 328 -1.68 1.55 25.44
C TRP A 328 -0.41 1.72 24.57
N ILE A 329 -0.35 2.79 23.75
CA ILE A 329 0.87 3.13 22.98
C ILE A 329 2.01 3.52 23.92
N GLN A 330 1.71 4.33 24.97
CA GLN A 330 2.71 4.69 25.99
C GLN A 330 3.28 3.45 26.69
N ASN A 331 2.42 2.48 27.02
CA ASN A 331 2.85 1.19 27.59
C ASN A 331 3.74 0.39 26.65
N GLN A 332 3.47 0.40 25.33
CA GLN A 332 4.31 -0.25 24.32
C GLN A 332 5.70 0.41 24.20
N ILE A 333 5.77 1.74 24.34
CA ILE A 333 7.06 2.47 24.40
C ILE A 333 7.84 2.06 25.65
N GLN A 334 7.21 2.05 26.82
CA GLN A 334 7.85 1.68 28.10
C GLN A 334 8.36 0.24 28.08
N SER A 335 7.65 -0.67 27.40
CA SER A 335 8.08 -2.09 27.24
C SER A 335 9.14 -2.29 26.16
N GLY A 336 9.55 -1.26 25.42
CA GLY A 336 10.55 -1.33 24.35
C GLY A 336 10.06 -1.93 23.03
N LYS A 337 8.77 -2.19 22.89
CA LYS A 337 8.16 -2.70 21.64
C LYS A 337 7.95 -1.60 20.60
N LEU A 338 7.82 -0.36 21.06
CA LEU A 338 7.77 0.84 20.22
C LEU A 338 8.91 1.79 20.61
N LYS A 339 9.42 2.52 19.63
CA LYS A 339 10.30 3.66 19.83
C LYS A 339 9.84 4.83 18.97
N ILE A 340 10.14 6.06 19.37
CA ILE A 340 9.83 7.24 18.58
C ILE A 340 10.64 7.19 17.28
N GLY A 341 9.93 7.28 16.15
CA GLY A 341 10.50 7.34 14.80
C GLY A 341 10.57 8.76 14.24
N GLY A 342 9.68 9.64 14.70
CA GLY A 342 9.59 11.01 14.22
C GLY A 342 8.21 11.63 14.45
N SER A 343 7.88 12.65 13.64
CA SER A 343 6.58 13.32 13.60
C SER A 343 5.73 12.78 12.47
N VAL A 344 4.40 12.96 12.56
CA VAL A 344 3.44 12.70 11.48
C VAL A 344 3.31 13.92 10.56
N ASP A 345 3.48 15.13 11.13
CA ASP A 345 3.41 16.44 10.45
C ASP A 345 4.79 16.97 10.10
#